data_69de07b0c98ef657b062012cb9dabec0
#
_entry.id   69de07b0c98ef657b062012cb9dabec0
#
_cell.length_a   1.000
_cell.length_b   1.000
_cell.length_c   1.000
_cell.angle_alpha   90.00
_cell.angle_beta   90.00
_cell.angle_gamma   90.00
#
_symmetry.space_group_name_H-M   'P 1'
#
loop_
_entity.id
_entity.type
_entity.pdbx_description
1 polymer ?
#
loop_
_entity_poly.entity_id
_entity_poly.type
_entity_poly.pdbx_seq_one_letter_code
_entity_poly.pdbx_strand_id
1 'polypeptide(L)'
;AGLEAGQIDEVILVGGSTRIPAIQQIVKEFFGKEPNKSVNPDEVVAIGAAIQGGVLTGEVKDVLLLDVTPLSLGIETLGGVMTKLIEANTTIPTRKSEVFSTAADNQPSVEINVCQGERPLARDNKSIGRFHLDGIPAAPPHRAACRRSK
;
A
#
# COMPACT_ATOMS: atom_id res chain seq x y z
N ALA A 1 -5.29 -13.94 -7.90
CA ALA A 1 -4.80 -13.13 -9.04
C ALA A 1 -5.56 -13.44 -10.33
N GLY A 2 -6.40 -14.49 -10.37
CA GLY A 2 -7.16 -14.87 -11.56
C GLY A 2 -6.32 -15.51 -12.68
N LEU A 3 -5.11 -15.93 -12.37
CA LEU A 3 -4.22 -16.65 -13.29
C LEU A 3 -4.15 -18.13 -12.93
N GLU A 4 -4.04 -18.98 -13.94
CA GLU A 4 -3.74 -20.39 -13.76
C GLU A 4 -2.22 -20.62 -13.62
N ALA A 5 -1.83 -21.72 -12.96
CA ALA A 5 -0.42 -22.03 -12.72
C ALA A 5 0.41 -22.08 -14.02
N GLY A 6 -0.18 -22.57 -15.12
CA GLY A 6 0.48 -22.64 -16.44
C GLY A 6 0.74 -21.27 -17.10
N GLN A 7 0.05 -20.21 -16.68
CA GLN A 7 0.19 -18.84 -17.18
C GLN A 7 1.33 -18.07 -16.49
N ILE A 8 1.94 -18.65 -15.46
CA ILE A 8 3.09 -18.06 -14.77
C ILE A 8 4.35 -18.29 -15.61
N ASP A 9 5.04 -17.25 -15.99
CA ASP A 9 6.23 -17.34 -16.84
C ASP A 9 7.42 -17.91 -16.07
N GLU A 10 7.65 -17.44 -14.85
CA GLU A 10 8.80 -17.80 -14.04
C GLU A 10 8.45 -17.96 -12.57
N VAL A 11 9.07 -18.92 -11.90
CA VAL A 11 8.92 -19.20 -10.46
C VAL A 11 10.26 -19.04 -9.78
N ILE A 12 10.36 -18.11 -8.84
CA ILE A 12 11.57 -17.83 -8.07
C ILE A 12 11.33 -18.26 -6.62
N LEU A 13 12.27 -19.02 -6.07
CA LEU A 13 12.23 -19.46 -4.68
C LEU A 13 12.99 -18.49 -3.78
N VAL A 14 12.34 -18.06 -2.70
CA VAL A 14 12.87 -17.06 -1.75
C VAL A 14 12.78 -17.61 -0.33
N GLY A 15 13.85 -17.40 0.44
CA GLY A 15 13.98 -17.82 1.84
C GLY A 15 14.56 -19.22 2.02
N GLY A 16 15.24 -19.44 3.13
CA GLY A 16 16.00 -20.66 3.43
C GLY A 16 15.18 -21.94 3.40
N SER A 17 13.89 -21.88 3.78
CA SER A 17 12.98 -23.03 3.74
C SER A 17 12.79 -23.62 2.34
N THR A 18 12.99 -22.82 1.29
CA THR A 18 12.87 -23.27 -0.10
C THR A 18 14.03 -24.17 -0.56
N ARG A 19 15.06 -24.31 0.27
CA ARG A 19 16.16 -25.27 0.04
C ARG A 19 15.74 -26.72 0.30
N ILE A 20 14.61 -26.93 0.98
CA ILE A 20 14.09 -28.28 1.27
C ILE A 20 13.66 -28.94 -0.05
N PRO A 21 14.20 -30.11 -0.41
CA PRO A 21 13.90 -30.75 -1.69
C PRO A 21 12.41 -31.02 -1.92
N ALA A 22 11.67 -31.38 -0.87
CA ALA A 22 10.24 -31.62 -0.95
C ALA A 22 9.46 -30.38 -1.39
N ILE A 23 9.86 -29.19 -0.91
CA ILE A 23 9.24 -27.91 -1.31
C ILE A 23 9.52 -27.64 -2.78
N GLN A 24 10.75 -27.82 -3.24
CA GLN A 24 11.11 -27.65 -4.64
C GLN A 24 10.33 -28.59 -5.56
N GLN A 25 10.16 -29.84 -5.13
CA GLN A 25 9.39 -30.83 -5.88
C GLN A 25 7.91 -30.44 -5.99
N ILE A 26 7.28 -30.05 -4.88
CA ILE A 26 5.87 -29.61 -4.86
C ILE A 26 5.67 -28.39 -5.77
N VAL A 27 6.57 -27.43 -5.71
CA VAL A 27 6.51 -26.23 -6.57
C VAL A 27 6.62 -26.60 -8.05
N LYS A 28 7.57 -27.48 -8.38
CA LYS A 28 7.74 -27.98 -9.75
C LYS A 28 6.49 -28.69 -10.26
N GLU A 29 5.90 -29.57 -9.45
CA GLU A 29 4.68 -30.30 -9.80
C GLU A 29 3.49 -29.36 -9.97
N PHE A 30 3.34 -28.36 -9.08
CA PHE A 30 2.22 -27.41 -9.11
C PHE A 30 2.26 -26.48 -10.32
N PHE A 31 3.43 -25.93 -10.65
CA PHE A 31 3.58 -25.01 -11.77
C PHE A 31 3.94 -25.69 -13.10
N GLY A 32 4.27 -26.99 -13.09
CA GLY A 32 4.73 -27.72 -14.27
C GLY A 32 6.06 -27.22 -14.83
N LYS A 33 6.83 -26.44 -14.05
CA LYS A 33 8.09 -25.81 -14.44
C LYS A 33 9.15 -25.96 -13.35
N GLU A 34 10.42 -26.07 -13.75
CA GLU A 34 11.52 -25.97 -12.80
C GLU A 34 11.60 -24.57 -12.23
N PRO A 35 11.66 -24.41 -10.90
CA PRO A 35 11.93 -23.11 -10.30
C PRO A 35 13.29 -22.55 -10.74
N ASN A 36 13.35 -21.25 -10.94
CA ASN A 36 14.59 -20.57 -11.26
C ASN A 36 15.57 -20.66 -10.09
N LYS A 37 16.76 -21.19 -10.37
CA LYS A 37 17.85 -21.39 -9.41
C LYS A 37 19.02 -20.41 -9.62
N SER A 38 18.86 -19.40 -10.49
CA SER A 38 19.90 -18.42 -10.80
C SER A 38 20.16 -17.44 -9.66
N VAL A 39 19.21 -17.30 -8.74
CA VAL A 39 19.34 -16.42 -7.59
C VAL A 39 19.48 -17.21 -6.28
N ASN A 40 20.32 -16.71 -5.37
CA ASN A 40 20.44 -17.31 -4.04
C ASN A 40 19.19 -16.95 -3.21
N PRO A 41 18.42 -17.94 -2.75
CA PRO A 41 17.19 -17.69 -2.02
C PRO A 41 17.37 -16.96 -0.68
N ASP A 42 18.57 -16.96 -0.11
CA ASP A 42 18.87 -16.26 1.15
C ASP A 42 19.23 -14.79 0.93
N GLU A 43 19.75 -14.44 -0.24
CA GLU A 43 20.30 -13.10 -0.54
C GLU A 43 19.42 -12.29 -1.49
N VAL A 44 18.53 -12.93 -2.24
CA VAL A 44 17.75 -12.28 -3.30
C VAL A 44 16.93 -11.08 -2.82
N VAL A 45 16.43 -11.10 -1.59
CA VAL A 45 15.70 -9.97 -0.99
C VAL A 45 16.62 -8.76 -0.77
N ALA A 46 17.82 -9.01 -0.26
CA ALA A 46 18.82 -7.94 -0.04
C ALA A 46 19.29 -7.35 -1.38
N ILE A 47 19.52 -8.19 -2.38
CA ILE A 47 19.89 -7.76 -3.73
C ILE A 47 18.76 -6.92 -4.34
N GLY A 48 17.51 -7.38 -4.25
CA GLY A 48 16.35 -6.64 -4.72
C GLY A 48 16.20 -5.28 -4.03
N ALA A 49 16.41 -5.22 -2.72
CA ALA A 49 16.37 -3.98 -1.97
C ALA A 49 17.48 -3.00 -2.40
N ALA A 50 18.69 -3.51 -2.66
CA ALA A 50 19.79 -2.70 -3.16
C ALA A 50 19.51 -2.13 -4.56
N ILE A 51 18.97 -2.95 -5.47
CA ILE A 51 18.55 -2.51 -6.81
C ILE A 51 17.49 -1.43 -6.71
N GLN A 52 16.46 -1.62 -5.85
CA GLN A 52 15.42 -0.64 -5.64
C GLN A 52 15.95 0.66 -5.05
N GLY A 53 16.93 0.59 -4.15
CA GLY A 53 17.66 1.76 -3.66
C GLY A 53 18.35 2.53 -4.82
N GLY A 54 19.02 1.82 -5.72
CA GLY A 54 19.63 2.41 -6.91
C GLY A 54 18.64 3.05 -7.88
N VAL A 55 17.44 2.45 -8.02
CA VAL A 55 16.34 3.07 -8.81
C VAL A 55 15.87 4.38 -8.16
N LEU A 56 15.68 4.40 -6.84
CA LEU A 56 15.25 5.59 -6.12
C LEU A 56 16.27 6.73 -6.13
N THR A 57 17.57 6.40 -6.15
CA THR A 57 18.66 7.40 -6.29
C THR A 57 18.90 7.82 -7.73
N GLY A 58 18.31 7.15 -8.71
CA GLY A 58 18.48 7.42 -10.14
C GLY A 58 19.75 6.81 -10.76
N GLU A 59 20.45 5.97 -10.02
CA GLU A 59 21.65 5.26 -10.53
C GLU A 59 21.28 4.09 -11.45
N VAL A 60 20.15 3.43 -11.18
CA VAL A 60 19.60 2.33 -12.00
C VAL A 60 18.38 2.85 -12.75
N LYS A 61 18.40 2.81 -14.08
CA LYS A 61 17.34 3.36 -14.94
C LYS A 61 16.58 2.29 -15.74
N ASP A 62 17.14 1.11 -15.85
CA ASP A 62 16.65 0.05 -16.73
C ASP A 62 15.68 -0.91 -16.05
N VAL A 63 15.39 -0.68 -14.78
CA VAL A 63 14.46 -1.50 -13.98
C VAL A 63 13.30 -0.65 -13.54
N LEU A 64 12.09 -1.06 -13.89
CA LEU A 64 10.84 -0.49 -13.41
C LEU A 64 10.17 -1.47 -12.46
N LEU A 65 10.11 -1.13 -11.18
CA LEU A 65 9.30 -1.82 -10.19
C LEU A 65 8.06 -0.98 -9.90
N LEU A 66 6.91 -1.51 -10.24
CA LEU A 66 5.61 -0.97 -9.82
C LEU A 66 5.13 -1.78 -8.64
N ASP A 67 5.02 -1.14 -7.50
CA ASP A 67 4.47 -1.73 -6.29
C ASP A 67 3.04 -1.26 -6.08
N VAL A 68 2.32 -1.87 -5.16
CA VAL A 68 0.94 -1.55 -4.84
C VAL A 68 0.74 -1.39 -3.34
N THR A 69 -0.29 -0.63 -2.96
CA THR A 69 -0.73 -0.57 -1.57
C THR A 69 -1.36 -1.91 -1.18
N PRO A 70 -0.89 -2.61 -0.13
CA PRO A 70 -1.45 -3.91 0.25
C PRO A 70 -2.85 -3.80 0.85
N LEU A 71 -3.15 -2.66 1.50
CA LEU A 71 -4.43 -2.36 2.14
C LEU A 71 -4.85 -0.93 1.79
N SER A 72 -6.16 -0.68 1.81
CA SER A 72 -6.72 0.65 1.59
C SER A 72 -6.26 1.64 2.66
N LEU A 73 -5.99 2.86 2.23
CA LEU A 73 -5.68 4.00 3.08
C LEU A 73 -6.86 4.97 3.09
N GLY A 74 -7.25 5.43 4.26
CA GLY A 74 -8.36 6.34 4.42
C GLY A 74 -8.23 7.20 5.65
N ILE A 75 -9.26 7.98 5.90
CA ILE A 75 -9.36 8.83 7.07
C ILE A 75 -10.66 8.52 7.83
N GLU A 76 -10.61 8.78 9.13
CA GLU A 76 -11.81 8.77 9.96
C GLU A 76 -12.67 9.99 9.64
N THR A 77 -13.95 9.74 9.37
CA THR A 77 -14.94 10.77 9.12
C THR A 77 -16.03 10.73 10.18
N LEU A 78 -17.01 11.65 10.08
CA LEU A 78 -18.10 11.77 11.04
C LEU A 78 -18.76 10.42 11.32
N GLY A 79 -18.97 10.11 12.61
CA GLY A 79 -19.51 8.83 13.04
C GLY A 79 -18.49 7.69 13.17
N GLY A 80 -17.17 7.99 13.08
CA GLY A 80 -16.12 6.98 13.21
C GLY A 80 -16.00 6.07 11.99
N VAL A 81 -16.52 6.48 10.86
CA VAL A 81 -16.48 5.72 9.60
C VAL A 81 -15.12 5.91 8.94
N MET A 82 -14.54 4.82 8.41
CA MET A 82 -13.36 4.90 7.56
C MET A 82 -13.74 5.23 6.12
N THR A 83 -13.43 6.43 5.69
CA THR A 83 -13.56 6.85 4.28
C THR A 83 -12.28 6.54 3.54
N LYS A 84 -12.31 5.59 2.62
CA LYS A 84 -11.17 5.20 1.81
C LYS A 84 -10.83 6.29 0.80
N LEU A 85 -9.55 6.66 0.72
CA LEU A 85 -9.02 7.60 -0.26
C LEU A 85 -8.20 6.87 -1.33
N ILE A 86 -7.41 5.90 -0.91
CA ILE A 86 -6.59 5.06 -1.79
C ILE A 86 -7.01 3.63 -1.54
N GLU A 87 -7.56 2.99 -2.55
CA GLU A 87 -7.98 1.60 -2.48
C GLU A 87 -6.77 0.65 -2.42
N ALA A 88 -6.97 -0.53 -1.82
CA ALA A 88 -5.99 -1.60 -1.87
C ALA A 88 -5.61 -1.95 -3.31
N ASN A 89 -4.39 -2.41 -3.51
CA ASN A 89 -3.80 -2.73 -4.82
C ASN A 89 -3.68 -1.54 -5.79
N THR A 90 -3.75 -0.31 -5.30
CA THR A 90 -3.43 0.87 -6.11
C THR A 90 -1.93 0.96 -6.31
N THR A 91 -1.49 1.09 -7.56
CA THR A 91 -0.07 1.26 -7.91
C THR A 91 0.51 2.51 -7.25
N ILE A 92 1.70 2.38 -6.67
CA ILE A 92 2.46 3.47 -6.05
C ILE A 92 3.68 3.85 -6.91
N PRO A 93 4.08 5.14 -6.93
CA PRO A 93 3.54 6.26 -6.13
C PRO A 93 2.18 6.74 -6.62
N THR A 94 1.30 7.10 -5.69
CA THR A 94 -0.04 7.63 -6.01
C THR A 94 -0.36 8.84 -5.13
N ARG A 95 -1.25 9.71 -5.61
CA ARG A 95 -1.73 10.87 -4.87
C ARG A 95 -3.25 10.95 -4.99
N LYS A 96 -3.92 11.16 -3.87
CA LYS A 96 -5.36 11.43 -3.81
C LYS A 96 -5.63 12.69 -2.99
N SER A 97 -6.58 13.48 -3.45
CA SER A 97 -7.07 14.66 -2.75
C SER A 97 -8.59 14.61 -2.73
N GLU A 98 -9.16 14.83 -1.57
CA GLU A 98 -10.59 14.89 -1.35
C GLU A 98 -10.95 16.15 -0.57
N VAL A 99 -12.16 16.65 -0.77
CA VAL A 99 -12.68 17.82 -0.08
C VAL A 99 -13.68 17.34 0.97
N PHE A 100 -13.44 17.72 2.21
CA PHE A 100 -14.32 17.42 3.32
C PHE A 100 -14.88 18.70 3.91
N SER A 101 -16.09 18.66 4.45
CA SER A 101 -16.70 19.74 5.21
C SER A 101 -16.47 19.54 6.72
N THR A 102 -16.50 20.64 7.46
CA THR A 102 -16.47 20.58 8.93
C THR A 102 -17.77 20.00 9.49
N ALA A 103 -17.69 19.34 10.63
CA ALA A 103 -18.86 18.74 11.31
C ALA A 103 -19.70 19.78 12.08
N ALA A 104 -19.09 20.90 12.48
CA ALA A 104 -19.73 21.97 13.23
C ALA A 104 -19.48 23.34 12.60
N ASP A 105 -20.37 24.30 12.93
CA ASP A 105 -20.24 25.69 12.53
C ASP A 105 -18.96 26.31 13.13
N ASN A 106 -18.29 27.12 12.32
CA ASN A 106 -17.12 27.90 12.76
C ASN A 106 -16.00 27.05 13.40
N GLN A 107 -15.84 25.80 13.00
CA GLN A 107 -14.83 24.92 13.51
C GLN A 107 -13.43 25.35 13.01
N PRO A 108 -12.53 25.82 13.91
CA PRO A 108 -11.24 26.40 13.50
C PRO A 108 -10.17 25.36 13.19
N SER A 109 -10.37 24.14 13.68
CA SER A 109 -9.41 23.03 13.50
C SER A 109 -10.10 21.69 13.38
N VAL A 110 -9.44 20.74 12.75
CA VAL A 110 -9.90 19.35 12.59
C VAL A 110 -8.75 18.41 12.88
N GLU A 111 -9.01 17.39 13.71
CA GLU A 111 -8.12 16.24 13.84
C GLU A 111 -8.40 15.24 12.72
N ILE A 112 -7.37 14.84 12.00
CA ILE A 112 -7.44 13.87 10.92
C ILE A 112 -6.72 12.60 11.39
N ASN A 113 -7.47 11.51 11.62
CA ASN A 113 -6.94 10.20 11.91
C ASN A 113 -6.81 9.43 10.60
N VAL A 114 -5.58 9.10 10.21
CA VAL A 114 -5.30 8.31 9.00
C VAL A 114 -5.24 6.84 9.38
N CYS A 115 -6.04 6.04 8.68
CA CYS A 115 -6.20 4.61 8.94
C CYS A 115 -5.82 3.77 7.73
N GLN A 116 -5.38 2.55 8.00
CA GLN A 116 -5.08 1.53 7.00
C GLN A 116 -5.88 0.27 7.31
N GLY A 117 -6.60 -0.25 6.31
CA GLY A 117 -7.37 -1.48 6.42
C GLY A 117 -8.64 -1.46 5.59
N GLU A 118 -9.45 -2.51 5.75
CA GLU A 118 -10.65 -2.75 4.95
C GLU A 118 -11.95 -2.67 5.76
N ARG A 119 -11.86 -2.45 7.07
CA ARG A 119 -13.04 -2.42 7.95
C ARG A 119 -13.80 -1.11 7.80
N PRO A 120 -15.14 -1.11 7.92
CA PRO A 120 -15.98 0.10 7.76
C PRO A 120 -15.73 1.16 8.84
N LEU A 121 -15.38 0.74 10.06
CA LEU A 121 -15.14 1.65 11.17
C LEU A 121 -13.65 1.92 11.35
N ALA A 122 -13.28 3.19 11.57
CA ALA A 122 -11.90 3.60 11.75
C ALA A 122 -11.20 2.89 12.91
N ARG A 123 -11.91 2.68 14.03
CA ARG A 123 -11.41 1.98 15.23
C ARG A 123 -11.00 0.53 15.00
N ASP A 124 -11.58 -0.11 13.97
CA ASP A 124 -11.33 -1.51 13.63
C ASP A 124 -10.16 -1.67 12.63
N ASN A 125 -9.61 -0.54 12.19
CA ASN A 125 -8.46 -0.44 11.29
C ASN A 125 -7.22 0.03 12.04
N LYS A 126 -6.06 -0.11 11.41
CA LYS A 126 -4.80 0.36 11.98
C LYS A 126 -4.68 1.87 11.79
N SER A 127 -4.69 2.64 12.88
CA SER A 127 -4.29 4.05 12.83
C SER A 127 -2.79 4.16 12.56
N ILE A 128 -2.42 4.88 11.50
CA ILE A 128 -1.02 5.08 11.09
C ILE A 128 -0.53 6.50 11.40
N GLY A 129 -1.44 7.43 11.69
CA GLY A 129 -1.07 8.77 12.10
C GLY A 129 -2.27 9.65 12.37
N ARG A 130 -2.05 10.66 13.20
CA ARG A 130 -3.01 11.73 13.49
C ARG A 130 -2.39 13.07 13.19
N PHE A 131 -3.16 13.94 12.56
CA PHE A 131 -2.75 15.25 12.15
C PHE A 131 -3.79 16.27 12.58
N HIS A 132 -3.33 17.44 13.02
CA HIS A 132 -4.19 18.59 13.24
C HIS A 132 -4.11 19.52 12.04
N LEU A 133 -5.24 19.95 11.56
CA LEU A 133 -5.38 20.98 10.55
C LEU A 133 -6.02 22.19 11.20
N ASP A 134 -5.24 23.26 11.33
CA ASP A 134 -5.65 24.51 11.94
C ASP A 134 -5.86 25.60 10.88
N GLY A 135 -6.48 26.71 11.29
CA GLY A 135 -6.68 27.87 10.41
C GLY A 135 -7.78 27.69 9.37
N ILE A 136 -8.76 26.84 9.67
CA ILE A 136 -9.94 26.69 8.83
C ILE A 136 -10.78 27.97 8.95
N PRO A 137 -11.14 28.63 7.81
CA PRO A 137 -11.98 29.83 7.84
C PRO A 137 -13.35 29.56 8.50
N ALA A 138 -13.80 30.45 9.35
CA ALA A 138 -15.11 30.37 9.96
C ALA A 138 -16.20 30.39 8.88
N ALA A 139 -16.97 29.29 8.81
CA ALA A 139 -18.07 29.15 7.88
C ALA A 139 -19.12 28.16 8.44
N PRO A 140 -20.39 28.26 7.98
CA PRO A 140 -21.38 27.23 8.28
C PRO A 140 -20.91 25.83 7.82
N PRO A 141 -21.38 24.73 8.46
CA PRO A 141 -21.09 23.39 8.01
C PRO A 141 -21.50 23.24 6.55
N HIS A 142 -20.78 22.45 5.78
CA HIS A 142 -20.92 22.27 4.32
C HIS A 142 -20.34 23.38 3.42
N ARG A 143 -19.84 24.51 3.95
CA ARG A 143 -19.13 25.53 3.16
C ARG A 143 -17.62 25.62 3.45
N ALA A 144 -17.17 25.15 4.60
CA ALA A 144 -15.74 25.07 4.89
C ALA A 144 -15.13 23.86 4.16
N ALA A 145 -14.45 24.12 3.06
CA ALA A 145 -13.74 23.07 2.31
C ALA A 145 -12.31 22.94 2.84
N CYS A 146 -11.99 21.80 3.40
CA CYS A 146 -10.61 21.45 3.79
C CYS A 146 -9.95 20.66 2.64
N ARG A 147 -9.00 21.31 1.96
CA ARG A 147 -8.22 20.66 0.89
C ARG A 147 -6.79 20.41 1.38
N ARG A 148 -6.34 19.18 1.41
CA ARG A 148 -4.93 18.87 1.58
C ARG A 148 -4.39 18.18 0.32
N SER A 149 -3.39 18.84 -0.30
CA SER A 149 -2.54 18.22 -1.31
C SER A 149 -1.14 18.06 -0.72
N LYS A 150 -0.71 16.85 -0.47
CA LYS A 150 0.70 16.43 -0.59
C LYS A 150 0.81 14.94 -0.35
#